data_c0912c90e98e348f10ce53f3ce991bf5
#
_entry.id   c0912c90e98e348f10ce53f3ce991bf5
#
_cell.length_a   1.000
_cell.length_b   1.000
_cell.length_c   1.000
_cell.angle_alpha   90.00
_cell.angle_beta   90.00
_cell.angle_gamma   90.00
#
_symmetry.space_group_name_H-M   'P 1'
#
loop_
_entity.id
_entity.type
_entity.pdbx_description
1 polymer ?
#
loop_
_entity_poly.entity_id
_entity_poly.type
_entity_poly.pdbx_seq_one_letter_code
_entity_poly.pdbx_strand_id
1 'polypeptide(L)'
;MFYLKDMAALLSLKDQLPGYSVVATDDFIGIDGIDYRINCYGWPNNRITVEDKVTGLNSIKSFGANGTKKAKRHYRETLEMFGVDTRALDHTATA
;
A
#
# COMPACT_ATOMS: atom_id res chain seq x y z
N MET A 1 -12.48 3.19 -9.93
CA MET A 1 -12.01 2.22 -8.94
C MET A 1 -10.54 2.52 -8.63
N PHE A 2 -10.22 2.64 -7.36
CA PHE A 2 -8.82 2.92 -7.02
C PHE A 2 -7.94 1.70 -7.27
N TYR A 3 -6.68 1.94 -7.56
CA TYR A 3 -5.66 0.92 -7.64
C TYR A 3 -4.33 1.53 -7.18
N LEU A 4 -3.21 0.86 -7.48
CA LEU A 4 -1.91 1.30 -6.96
C LEU A 4 -1.58 2.74 -7.33
N LYS A 5 -1.90 3.19 -8.54
CA LYS A 5 -1.61 4.56 -8.91
C LYS A 5 -2.46 5.57 -8.13
N ASP A 6 -3.68 5.20 -7.73
CA ASP A 6 -4.51 6.06 -6.87
C ASP A 6 -3.92 6.11 -5.47
N MET A 7 -3.42 4.97 -4.96
CA MET A 7 -2.71 4.93 -3.70
C MET A 7 -1.43 5.77 -3.75
N ALA A 8 -0.69 5.69 -4.86
CA ALA A 8 0.53 6.47 -5.04
C ALA A 8 0.22 7.97 -4.99
N ALA A 9 -0.85 8.38 -5.67
CA ALA A 9 -1.30 9.78 -5.64
C ALA A 9 -1.66 10.23 -4.23
N LEU A 10 -2.38 9.37 -3.48
CA LEU A 10 -2.73 9.65 -2.10
C LEU A 10 -1.48 9.82 -1.24
N LEU A 11 -0.53 8.90 -1.36
CA LEU A 11 0.68 8.89 -0.55
C LEU A 11 1.65 10.01 -0.90
N SER A 12 1.51 10.61 -2.08
CA SER A 12 2.32 11.77 -2.47
C SER A 12 1.83 13.05 -1.79
N LEU A 13 0.65 13.04 -1.17
CA LEU A 13 0.17 14.19 -0.43
C LEU A 13 1.04 14.39 0.81
N LYS A 14 1.24 15.67 1.14
CA LYS A 14 2.10 16.07 2.23
C LYS A 14 1.59 15.49 3.57
N ASP A 15 2.50 15.01 4.36
CA ASP A 15 2.26 14.56 5.74
C ASP A 15 1.41 13.30 5.91
N GLN A 16 1.14 12.55 4.84
CA GLN A 16 0.44 11.27 4.98
C GLN A 16 1.30 10.21 5.68
N LEU A 17 2.59 10.17 5.35
CA LEU A 17 3.53 9.24 5.98
C LEU A 17 4.83 9.98 6.31
N PRO A 18 4.85 10.79 7.39
CA PRO A 18 6.05 11.52 7.78
C PRO A 18 7.21 10.56 8.07
N GLY A 19 8.38 10.85 7.50
CA GLY A 19 9.56 10.01 7.72
C GLY A 19 9.64 8.79 6.81
N TYR A 20 8.68 8.59 5.91
CA TYR A 20 8.71 7.51 4.94
C TYR A 20 9.03 8.02 3.54
N SER A 21 9.77 7.21 2.79
CA SER A 21 10.01 7.44 1.37
C SER A 21 9.07 6.56 0.56
N VAL A 22 8.46 7.11 -0.49
CA VAL A 22 7.52 6.38 -1.34
C VAL A 22 8.05 6.32 -2.76
N VAL A 23 8.14 5.11 -3.32
CA VAL A 23 8.48 4.88 -4.73
C VAL A 23 7.32 4.13 -5.35
N ALA A 24 6.83 4.60 -6.49
CA ALA A 24 5.66 4.01 -7.12
C ALA A 24 5.85 3.88 -8.62
N THR A 25 5.39 2.75 -9.16
CA THR A 25 5.24 2.51 -10.58
C THR A 25 3.78 2.11 -10.84
N ASP A 26 3.45 1.73 -12.08
CA ASP A 26 2.08 1.34 -12.41
C ASP A 26 1.60 0.10 -11.64
N ASP A 27 2.52 -0.77 -11.25
CA ASP A 27 2.19 -2.06 -10.65
C ASP A 27 2.92 -2.33 -9.34
N PHE A 28 3.57 -1.32 -8.75
CA PHE A 28 4.34 -1.49 -7.52
C PHE A 28 4.37 -0.20 -6.69
N ILE A 29 4.22 -0.34 -5.38
CA ILE A 29 4.46 0.75 -4.42
C ILE A 29 5.41 0.23 -3.34
N GLY A 30 6.53 0.92 -3.16
CA GLY A 30 7.45 0.68 -2.06
C GLY A 30 7.41 1.84 -1.08
N ILE A 31 7.17 1.55 0.18
CA ILE A 31 7.13 2.53 1.27
C ILE A 31 8.23 2.14 2.25
N ASP A 32 9.20 3.02 2.44
CA ASP A 32 10.37 2.73 3.27
C ASP A 32 10.53 3.78 4.36
N GLY A 33 10.46 3.32 5.60
CA GLY A 33 10.68 4.14 6.79
C GLY A 33 11.75 3.54 7.68
N ILE A 34 11.99 4.16 8.84
CA ILE A 34 13.01 3.69 9.78
C ILE A 34 12.59 2.35 10.41
N ASP A 35 11.32 2.23 10.79
CA ASP A 35 10.84 1.06 11.53
C ASP A 35 10.20 0.00 10.66
N TYR A 36 9.68 0.38 9.49
CA TYR A 36 8.92 -0.52 8.63
C TYR A 36 9.24 -0.30 7.17
N ARG A 37 9.13 -1.39 6.40
CA ARG A 37 9.15 -1.35 4.94
C ARG A 37 7.93 -2.09 4.43
N ILE A 38 7.17 -1.44 3.52
CA ILE A 38 5.94 -2.00 2.96
C ILE A 38 6.10 -2.04 1.44
N ASN A 39 5.85 -3.20 0.85
CA ASN A 39 5.90 -3.36 -0.61
C ASN A 39 4.57 -3.91 -1.08
N CYS A 40 3.90 -3.18 -1.97
CA CYS A 40 2.63 -3.58 -2.58
C CYS A 40 2.87 -3.90 -4.04
N TYR A 41 2.62 -5.15 -4.43
CA TYR A 41 2.75 -5.62 -5.81
C TYR A 41 1.36 -5.77 -6.40
N GLY A 42 1.14 -5.15 -7.56
CA GLY A 42 -0.14 -5.21 -8.25
C GLY A 42 -0.37 -6.52 -8.98
N TRP A 43 -1.42 -6.54 -9.80
CA TRP A 43 -1.75 -7.68 -10.63
C TRP A 43 -0.57 -8.04 -11.56
N PRO A 44 -0.23 -9.31 -11.79
CA PRO A 44 -0.97 -10.51 -11.36
C PRO A 44 -0.58 -11.05 -9.98
N ASN A 45 0.44 -10.49 -9.34
CA ASN A 45 0.92 -11.00 -8.06
C ASN A 45 -0.03 -10.69 -6.90
N ASN A 46 -0.57 -9.48 -6.87
CA ASN A 46 -1.50 -9.03 -5.83
C ASN A 46 -0.98 -9.42 -4.44
N ARG A 47 0.22 -8.95 -4.11
CA ARG A 47 0.91 -9.34 -2.89
C ARG A 47 1.35 -8.10 -2.12
N ILE A 48 1.26 -8.18 -0.79
CA ILE A 48 1.80 -7.15 0.08
C ILE A 48 2.77 -7.79 1.06
N THR A 49 3.91 -7.15 1.26
CA THR A 49 4.88 -7.54 2.28
C THR A 49 5.07 -6.39 3.24
N VAL A 50 5.13 -6.70 4.53
CA VAL A 50 5.45 -5.73 5.58
C VAL A 50 6.64 -6.28 6.36
N GLU A 51 7.71 -5.51 6.40
CA GLU A 51 8.90 -5.85 7.16
C GLU A 51 9.01 -4.92 8.36
N ASP A 52 9.11 -5.50 9.55
CA ASP A 52 9.43 -4.77 10.77
C ASP A 52 10.95 -4.73 10.89
N LYS A 53 11.55 -3.57 10.64
CA LYS A 53 13.01 -3.43 10.61
C LYS A 53 13.62 -3.54 12.00
N VAL A 54 12.85 -3.28 13.06
CA VAL A 54 13.33 -3.36 14.42
C VAL A 54 13.46 -4.81 14.87
N THR A 55 12.43 -5.62 14.63
CA THR A 55 12.41 -7.02 15.06
C THR A 55 12.94 -7.98 13.99
N GLY A 56 12.97 -7.55 12.73
CA GLY A 56 13.32 -8.41 11.61
C GLY A 56 12.19 -9.33 11.14
N LEU A 57 11.01 -9.21 11.72
CA LEU A 57 9.86 -10.05 11.34
C LEU A 57 9.21 -9.53 10.06
N ASN A 58 8.81 -10.47 9.21
CA ASN A 58 8.17 -10.17 7.93
C ASN A 58 6.78 -10.79 7.88
N SER A 59 5.84 -10.06 7.28
CA SER A 59 4.50 -10.54 6.99
C SER A 59 4.31 -10.48 5.48
N ILE A 60 3.85 -11.59 4.88
CA ILE A 60 3.60 -11.69 3.45
C ILE A 60 2.16 -12.13 3.25
N LYS A 61 1.40 -11.37 2.44
CA LYS A 61 0.04 -11.70 2.09
C LYS A 61 -0.08 -11.69 0.58
N SER A 62 -0.47 -12.82 -0.01
CA SER A 62 -0.59 -12.98 -1.45
C SER A 62 -1.99 -13.43 -1.81
N PHE A 63 -2.58 -12.79 -2.83
CA PHE A 63 -3.97 -13.06 -3.23
C PHE A 63 -4.07 -13.66 -4.63
N GLY A 64 -2.97 -13.62 -5.40
CA GLY A 64 -2.93 -14.16 -6.75
C GLY A 64 -3.69 -13.32 -7.77
N ALA A 65 -3.71 -13.79 -9.02
CA ALA A 65 -4.29 -13.03 -10.13
C ALA A 65 -5.80 -12.81 -9.99
N ASN A 66 -6.51 -13.72 -9.34
CA ASN A 66 -7.96 -13.62 -9.14
C ASN A 66 -8.35 -12.87 -7.87
N GLY A 67 -7.39 -12.45 -7.06
CA GLY A 67 -7.62 -11.83 -5.77
C GLY A 67 -7.48 -10.31 -5.75
N THR A 68 -7.68 -9.64 -6.88
CA THR A 68 -7.46 -8.20 -6.98
C THR A 68 -8.30 -7.40 -5.98
N LYS A 69 -9.58 -7.73 -5.82
CA LYS A 69 -10.45 -7.02 -4.88
C LYS A 69 -9.99 -7.19 -3.43
N LYS A 70 -9.60 -8.41 -3.07
CA LYS A 70 -9.10 -8.70 -1.72
C LYS A 70 -7.77 -7.98 -1.48
N ALA A 71 -6.90 -7.95 -2.50
CA ALA A 71 -5.62 -7.27 -2.40
C ALA A 71 -5.81 -5.77 -2.17
N LYS A 72 -6.70 -5.12 -2.92
CA LYS A 72 -6.98 -3.69 -2.76
C LYS A 72 -7.48 -3.38 -1.36
N ARG A 73 -8.39 -4.19 -0.84
CA ARG A 73 -8.89 -4.03 0.52
C ARG A 73 -7.76 -4.16 1.54
N HIS A 74 -6.91 -5.14 1.36
CA HIS A 74 -5.80 -5.39 2.28
C HIS A 74 -4.76 -4.26 2.23
N TYR A 75 -4.45 -3.75 1.05
CA TYR A 75 -3.55 -2.60 0.92
C TYR A 75 -4.11 -1.39 1.67
N ARG A 76 -5.39 -1.12 1.50
CA ARG A 76 -6.05 -0.02 2.17
C ARG A 76 -6.01 -0.19 3.69
N GLU A 77 -6.37 -1.37 4.19
CA GLU A 77 -6.33 -1.66 5.62
C GLU A 77 -4.92 -1.50 6.19
N THR A 78 -3.91 -1.93 5.45
CA THR A 78 -2.52 -1.78 5.87
C THR A 78 -2.15 -0.31 6.00
N LEU A 79 -2.50 0.52 5.02
CA LEU A 79 -2.24 1.96 5.10
C LEU A 79 -2.94 2.59 6.29
N GLU A 80 -4.17 2.19 6.57
CA GLU A 80 -4.93 2.69 7.72
C GLU A 80 -4.26 2.32 9.03
N MET A 81 -3.68 1.13 9.11
CA MET A 81 -2.90 0.72 10.28
C MET A 81 -1.69 1.62 10.54
N PHE A 82 -1.12 2.19 9.49
CA PHE A 82 0.01 3.12 9.61
C PHE A 82 -0.44 4.57 9.71
N GLY A 83 -1.74 4.82 9.88
CA GLY A 83 -2.27 6.16 10.13
C GLY A 83 -2.60 6.97 8.89
N VAL A 84 -2.60 6.35 7.71
CA VAL A 84 -2.95 7.05 6.47
C VAL A 84 -4.47 7.22 6.39
N ASP A 85 -4.91 8.44 6.06
CA ASP A 85 -6.32 8.70 5.81
C ASP A 85 -6.66 8.27 4.38
N THR A 86 -7.42 7.18 4.25
CA THR A 86 -7.74 6.59 2.96
C THR A 86 -9.08 7.02 2.40
N ARG A 87 -9.76 7.99 3.00
CA ARG A 87 -11.09 8.41 2.55
C ARG A 87 -11.11 8.94 1.12
N ALA A 88 -10.01 9.52 0.67
CA ALA A 88 -9.90 9.99 -0.70
C ALA A 88 -10.04 8.86 -1.72
N LEU A 89 -9.68 7.62 -1.35
CA LEU A 89 -9.82 6.46 -2.23
C LEU A 89 -11.28 6.11 -2.49
N ASP A 90 -12.18 6.43 -1.57
CA ASP A 90 -13.61 6.19 -1.76
C ASP A 90 -14.16 7.05 -2.89
N HIS A 91 -13.73 8.30 -2.98
CA HIS A 91 -14.13 9.18 -4.07
C HIS A 91 -13.61 8.67 -5.40
N THR A 92 -12.36 8.24 -5.43
CA THR A 92 -11.75 7.67 -6.63
C THR A 92 -12.49 6.41 -7.06
N ALA A 93 -12.88 5.58 -6.11
CA ALA A 93 -13.58 4.31 -6.40
C ALA A 93 -14.98 4.54 -6.96
N THR A 94 -15.61 5.65 -6.66
CA THR A 94 -16.97 5.95 -7.15
C THR A 94 -16.99 6.76 -8.44
N ALA A 95 -15.87 7.31 -8.80
CA ALA A 95 -15.75 8.06 -10.05
C ALA A 95 -15.57 7.10 -11.23
#